data_e8f58f09dbb42d2697426e63f50110f4
#
_entry.id   e8f58f09dbb42d2697426e63f50110f4
#
_cell.length_a   1.000
_cell.length_b   1.000
_cell.length_c   1.000
_cell.angle_alpha   90.00
_cell.angle_beta   90.00
_cell.angle_gamma   90.00
#
_symmetry.space_group_name_H-M   'P 1'
#
loop_
_entity.id
_entity.type
_entity.pdbx_description
1 polymer ?
#
loop_
_entity_poly.entity_id
_entity_poly.type
_entity_poly.pdbx_seq_one_letter_code
_entity_poly.pdbx_strand_id
1 'polypeptide(L)'
;EPFYSRTDHHWAPLGAYYAARAFATLADVPFADLSDYERHVIPGYVGTMAKFAGDASIKRAPEDFVYYTPLNTDVETTYITYHLDRGRRHVISETEPEKGKFFLNFKGVSSYCTFMGGDQKLTKVVTPAKNGRRLVILKDSFGNAIPGYLFNSFEEIHVIDCRYFTKNMKDYIRDNRITDILFANNVGHAASARTYEMYEHYLDQ
;
A
#
# COMPACT_ATOMS: atom_id res chain seq x y z
N GLU A 1 10.78 -17.78 -3.86
CA GLU A 1 11.03 -16.35 -4.06
C GLU A 1 11.35 -15.67 -2.72
N PRO A 2 12.19 -14.62 -2.72
CA PRO A 2 12.57 -13.93 -1.48
C PRO A 2 11.42 -13.09 -0.93
N PHE A 3 11.41 -12.85 0.39
CA PHE A 3 10.46 -11.94 1.04
C PHE A 3 10.87 -10.47 0.99
N TYR A 4 12.14 -10.21 0.73
CA TYR A 4 12.72 -8.87 0.61
C TYR A 4 13.43 -8.71 -0.72
N SER A 5 13.34 -7.52 -1.29
CA SER A 5 14.15 -7.14 -2.45
C SER A 5 15.61 -6.97 -2.04
N ARG A 6 16.54 -7.33 -2.93
CA ARG A 6 17.98 -7.10 -2.73
C ARG A 6 18.41 -5.70 -3.16
N THR A 7 17.70 -5.12 -4.08
CA THR A 7 18.05 -3.84 -4.71
C THR A 7 17.13 -2.70 -4.29
N ASP A 8 16.06 -2.99 -3.56
CA ASP A 8 15.11 -2.01 -3.06
C ASP A 8 14.98 -2.05 -1.53
N HIS A 9 14.60 -0.94 -0.92
CA HIS A 9 14.40 -0.86 0.52
C HIS A 9 13.07 -1.48 0.99
N HIS A 10 12.17 -1.78 0.06
CA HIS A 10 10.91 -2.44 0.38
C HIS A 10 11.08 -3.97 0.46
N TRP A 11 10.13 -4.62 1.06
CA TRP A 11 9.95 -6.05 0.89
C TRP A 11 9.59 -6.41 -0.57
N ALA A 12 9.78 -7.66 -0.95
CA ALA A 12 9.24 -8.19 -2.19
C ALA A 12 7.71 -8.38 -2.05
N PRO A 13 6.94 -8.31 -3.14
CA PRO A 13 5.47 -8.50 -3.08
C PRO A 13 5.02 -9.80 -2.42
N LEU A 14 5.81 -10.87 -2.49
CA LEU A 14 5.54 -12.11 -1.76
C LEU A 14 5.60 -11.92 -0.23
N GLY A 15 6.49 -11.08 0.27
CA GLY A 15 6.51 -10.72 1.70
C GLY A 15 5.22 -10.03 2.13
N ALA A 16 4.71 -9.10 1.30
CA ALA A 16 3.43 -8.44 1.54
C ALA A 16 2.24 -9.41 1.51
N TYR A 17 2.28 -10.45 0.65
CA TYR A 17 1.27 -11.53 0.65
C TYR A 17 1.19 -12.24 2.00
N TYR A 18 2.34 -12.63 2.56
CA TYR A 18 2.33 -13.31 3.87
C TYR A 18 1.91 -12.39 5.02
N ALA A 19 2.24 -11.11 4.96
CA ALA A 19 1.76 -10.13 5.92
C ALA A 19 0.23 -9.94 5.82
N ALA A 20 -0.31 -9.83 4.61
CA ALA A 20 -1.75 -9.77 4.36
C ALA A 20 -2.47 -11.04 4.86
N ARG A 21 -1.89 -12.22 4.63
CA ARG A 21 -2.42 -13.50 5.12
C ARG A 21 -2.49 -13.56 6.65
N ALA A 22 -1.41 -13.13 7.32
CA ALA A 22 -1.38 -13.08 8.77
C ALA A 22 -2.46 -12.13 9.33
N PHE A 23 -2.62 -10.96 8.72
CA PHE A 23 -3.68 -10.02 9.08
C PHE A 23 -5.07 -10.60 8.84
N ALA A 24 -5.33 -11.21 7.67
CA ALA A 24 -6.63 -11.82 7.36
C ALA A 24 -7.00 -12.92 8.37
N THR A 25 -6.01 -13.72 8.81
CA THR A 25 -6.20 -14.73 9.86
C THR A 25 -6.60 -14.09 11.19
N LEU A 26 -5.94 -13.00 11.60
CA LEU A 26 -6.27 -12.27 12.85
C LEU A 26 -7.64 -11.59 12.77
N ALA A 27 -8.01 -11.08 11.61
CA ALA A 27 -9.28 -10.42 11.36
C ALA A 27 -10.45 -11.40 11.15
N ASP A 28 -10.16 -12.69 11.09
CA ASP A 28 -11.13 -13.76 10.81
C ASP A 28 -11.94 -13.49 9.52
N VAL A 29 -11.21 -13.22 8.42
CA VAL A 29 -11.79 -12.98 7.10
C VAL A 29 -11.25 -13.99 6.08
N PRO A 30 -11.99 -14.29 4.98
CA PRO A 30 -11.49 -15.12 3.90
C PRO A 30 -10.16 -14.56 3.32
N PHE A 31 -9.29 -15.47 2.90
CA PHE A 31 -8.04 -15.10 2.23
C PHE A 31 -7.78 -16.05 1.06
N ALA A 32 -7.44 -15.51 -0.09
CA ALA A 32 -7.17 -16.27 -1.30
C ALA A 32 -5.78 -16.91 -1.28
N ASP A 33 -5.67 -18.16 -1.74
CA ASP A 33 -4.37 -18.81 -1.92
C ASP A 33 -3.57 -18.17 -3.06
N LEU A 34 -2.25 -18.32 -3.03
CA LEU A 34 -1.38 -17.73 -4.06
C LEU A 34 -1.67 -18.28 -5.47
N SER A 35 -2.25 -19.47 -5.58
CA SER A 35 -2.74 -20.08 -6.83
C SER A 35 -3.90 -19.31 -7.46
N ASP A 36 -4.59 -18.46 -6.70
CA ASP A 36 -5.69 -17.62 -7.18
C ASP A 36 -5.19 -16.29 -7.78
N TYR A 37 -3.87 -16.15 -7.94
CA TYR A 37 -3.23 -14.98 -8.49
C TYR A 37 -2.44 -15.29 -9.76
N GLU A 38 -2.48 -14.38 -10.72
CA GLU A 38 -1.57 -14.37 -11.86
C GLU A 38 -0.21 -13.80 -11.44
N ARG A 39 0.84 -14.56 -11.75
CA ARG A 39 2.22 -14.16 -11.46
C ARG A 39 2.80 -13.34 -12.61
N HIS A 40 3.28 -12.15 -12.31
CA HIS A 40 3.96 -11.25 -13.27
C HIS A 40 5.43 -11.09 -12.91
N VAL A 41 6.27 -10.92 -13.94
CA VAL A 41 7.71 -10.71 -13.79
C VAL A 41 8.14 -9.48 -14.59
N ILE A 42 8.82 -8.55 -13.95
CA ILE A 42 9.52 -7.44 -14.58
C ILE A 42 11.02 -7.72 -14.42
N PRO A 43 11.72 -8.16 -15.46
CA PRO A 43 13.13 -8.49 -15.38
C PRO A 43 14.02 -7.26 -15.26
N GLY A 44 15.19 -7.44 -14.64
CA GLY A 44 16.21 -6.41 -14.59
C GLY A 44 15.92 -5.26 -13.64
N TYR A 45 15.11 -5.51 -12.60
CA TYR A 45 14.79 -4.52 -11.58
C TYR A 45 16.01 -4.13 -10.76
N VAL A 46 16.24 -2.83 -10.65
CA VAL A 46 17.17 -2.21 -9.69
C VAL A 46 16.41 -1.12 -8.97
N GLY A 47 16.10 -1.35 -7.70
CA GLY A 47 15.34 -0.44 -6.87
C GLY A 47 16.20 0.68 -6.27
N THR A 48 15.68 1.27 -5.23
CA THR A 48 16.21 2.51 -4.62
C THR A 48 17.50 2.34 -3.82
N MET A 49 17.86 1.10 -3.42
CA MET A 49 19.07 0.85 -2.60
C MET A 49 20.35 1.27 -3.30
N ALA A 50 20.41 1.16 -4.64
CA ALA A 50 21.56 1.65 -5.41
C ALA A 50 21.81 3.16 -5.23
N LYS A 51 20.77 3.93 -5.00
CA LYS A 51 20.85 5.38 -4.70
C LYS A 51 21.19 5.62 -3.23
N PHE A 52 20.55 4.92 -2.32
CA PHE A 52 20.74 5.11 -0.87
C PHE A 52 22.13 4.68 -0.40
N ALA A 53 22.62 3.53 -0.87
CA ALA A 53 23.94 3.03 -0.50
C ALA A 53 25.09 3.71 -1.25
N GLY A 54 24.82 4.40 -2.36
CA GLY A 54 25.85 4.98 -3.23
C GLY A 54 26.75 3.93 -3.90
N ASP A 55 26.37 2.65 -3.84
CA ASP A 55 27.18 1.53 -4.31
C ASP A 55 26.77 1.07 -5.72
N ALA A 56 27.70 1.24 -6.67
CA ALA A 56 27.49 0.81 -8.05
C ALA A 56 27.39 -0.72 -8.22
N SER A 57 27.84 -1.52 -7.25
CA SER A 57 27.71 -2.99 -7.29
C SER A 57 26.24 -3.43 -7.33
N ILE A 58 25.35 -2.73 -6.61
CA ILE A 58 23.91 -2.98 -6.61
C ILE A 58 23.32 -2.84 -8.02
N LYS A 59 23.75 -1.82 -8.78
CA LYS A 59 23.30 -1.62 -10.16
C LYS A 59 23.72 -2.73 -11.12
N ARG A 60 24.83 -3.41 -10.81
CA ARG A 60 25.36 -4.53 -11.62
C ARG A 60 24.77 -5.89 -11.23
N ALA A 61 23.92 -5.94 -10.22
CA ALA A 61 23.28 -7.16 -9.73
C ALA A 61 21.74 -7.01 -9.74
N PRO A 62 21.13 -6.76 -10.90
CA PRO A 62 19.67 -6.64 -10.99
C PRO A 62 18.97 -7.92 -10.55
N GLU A 63 17.70 -7.80 -10.21
CA GLU A 63 16.83 -8.91 -9.85
C GLU A 63 15.52 -8.84 -10.64
N ASP A 64 14.70 -9.87 -10.57
CA ASP A 64 13.36 -9.83 -11.10
C ASP A 64 12.41 -9.23 -10.06
N PHE A 65 11.61 -8.23 -10.47
CA PHE A 65 10.49 -7.77 -9.66
C PHE A 65 9.28 -8.64 -9.97
N VAL A 66 8.93 -9.50 -9.01
CA VAL A 66 7.80 -10.43 -9.13
C VAL A 66 6.62 -9.91 -8.31
N TYR A 67 5.47 -9.75 -8.96
CA TYR A 67 4.24 -9.36 -8.29
C TYR A 67 3.06 -10.21 -8.77
N TYR A 68 1.96 -10.10 -8.05
CA TYR A 68 0.79 -10.96 -8.24
C TYR A 68 -0.47 -10.12 -8.35
N THR A 69 -1.33 -10.46 -9.31
CA THR A 69 -2.65 -9.83 -9.45
C THR A 69 -3.75 -10.89 -9.29
N PRO A 70 -4.82 -10.61 -8.54
CA PRO A 70 -5.85 -11.60 -8.31
C PRO A 70 -6.53 -11.98 -9.63
N LEU A 71 -6.76 -13.29 -9.81
CA LEU A 71 -7.57 -13.82 -10.91
C LEU A 71 -9.05 -13.53 -10.62
N ASN A 72 -9.81 -13.19 -11.66
CA ASN A 72 -11.28 -13.07 -11.62
C ASN A 72 -11.81 -12.11 -10.52
N THR A 73 -10.99 -11.14 -10.09
CA THR A 73 -11.40 -10.15 -9.10
C THR A 73 -11.48 -8.79 -9.76
N ASP A 74 -12.70 -8.35 -10.08
CA ASP A 74 -12.95 -7.02 -10.60
C ASP A 74 -13.16 -6.03 -9.44
N VAL A 75 -12.42 -4.92 -9.44
CA VAL A 75 -12.48 -3.91 -8.38
C VAL A 75 -12.63 -2.51 -8.96
N GLU A 76 -13.38 -1.67 -8.26
CA GLU A 76 -13.42 -0.24 -8.54
C GLU A 76 -12.41 0.49 -7.65
N THR A 77 -11.47 1.20 -8.26
CA THR A 77 -10.46 1.98 -7.53
C THR A 77 -10.68 3.47 -7.75
N THR A 78 -10.65 4.23 -6.67
CA THR A 78 -10.74 5.70 -6.67
C THR A 78 -9.56 6.27 -5.91
N TYR A 79 -8.94 7.29 -6.47
CA TYR A 79 -7.78 7.99 -5.93
C TYR A 79 -8.14 9.40 -5.48
N ILE A 80 -7.59 9.80 -4.34
CA ILE A 80 -7.47 11.19 -3.92
C ILE A 80 -5.99 11.42 -3.65
N THR A 81 -5.38 12.30 -4.43
CA THR A 81 -3.99 12.68 -4.24
C THR A 81 -3.90 14.07 -3.58
N TYR A 82 -2.74 14.66 -3.51
CA TYR A 82 -2.48 15.86 -2.74
C TYR A 82 -1.50 16.79 -3.47
N HIS A 83 -1.59 18.06 -3.13
CA HIS A 83 -0.60 19.06 -3.50
C HIS A 83 0.15 19.52 -2.26
N LEU A 84 1.46 19.60 -2.36
CA LEU A 84 2.33 20.10 -1.29
C LEU A 84 2.65 21.57 -1.50
N ASP A 85 2.93 22.27 -0.42
CA ASP A 85 3.51 23.61 -0.46
C ASP A 85 4.88 23.62 -1.20
N ARG A 86 5.40 24.80 -1.47
CA ARG A 86 6.70 24.97 -2.16
C ARG A 86 7.86 24.29 -1.42
N GLY A 87 7.78 24.17 -0.09
CA GLY A 87 8.75 23.47 0.74
C GLY A 87 8.56 21.96 0.77
N ARG A 88 7.51 21.43 0.15
CA ARG A 88 7.10 20.01 0.16
C ARG A 88 6.94 19.45 1.57
N ARG A 89 6.44 20.26 2.50
CA ARG A 89 6.31 19.92 3.92
C ARG A 89 4.86 19.72 4.35
N HIS A 90 3.94 20.49 3.74
CA HIS A 90 2.53 20.49 4.15
C HIS A 90 1.62 20.25 2.96
N VAL A 91 0.57 19.48 3.18
CA VAL A 91 -0.54 19.32 2.21
C VAL A 91 -1.36 20.59 2.22
N ILE A 92 -1.46 21.26 1.07
CA ILE A 92 -2.21 22.51 0.89
C ILE A 92 -3.58 22.30 0.25
N SER A 93 -3.74 21.21 -0.49
CA SER A 93 -5.03 20.81 -1.07
C SER A 93 -5.02 19.33 -1.45
N GLU A 94 -6.19 18.79 -1.67
CA GLU A 94 -6.39 17.46 -2.26
C GLU A 94 -7.07 17.60 -3.63
N THR A 95 -6.94 16.55 -4.47
CA THR A 95 -7.64 16.50 -5.75
C THR A 95 -9.08 16.03 -5.55
N GLU A 96 -9.92 16.30 -6.56
CA GLU A 96 -11.18 15.58 -6.66
C GLU A 96 -10.93 14.08 -6.83
N PRO A 97 -11.88 13.22 -6.39
CA PRO A 97 -11.75 11.78 -6.54
C PRO A 97 -11.69 11.36 -8.02
N GLU A 98 -10.68 10.60 -8.39
CA GLU A 98 -10.48 10.10 -9.75
C GLU A 98 -10.51 8.56 -9.79
N LYS A 99 -11.29 8.00 -10.73
CA LYS A 99 -11.30 6.55 -10.96
C LYS A 99 -10.05 6.10 -11.71
N GLY A 100 -9.52 4.92 -11.34
CA GLY A 100 -8.35 4.35 -11.98
C GLY A 100 -8.22 2.84 -11.78
N LYS A 101 -7.10 2.28 -12.22
CA LYS A 101 -6.74 0.88 -11.98
C LYS A 101 -5.86 0.76 -10.76
N PHE A 102 -6.04 -0.27 -9.94
CA PHE A 102 -5.17 -0.51 -8.78
C PHE A 102 -3.76 -0.95 -9.20
N PHE A 103 -3.65 -1.85 -10.16
CA PHE A 103 -2.37 -2.30 -10.69
C PHE A 103 -2.02 -1.51 -11.96
N LEU A 104 -0.83 -0.89 -11.95
CA LEU A 104 -0.36 -0.02 -13.02
C LEU A 104 0.93 -0.58 -13.64
N ASN A 105 1.18 -0.24 -14.90
CA ASN A 105 2.34 -0.76 -15.62
C ASN A 105 3.57 0.14 -15.42
N PHE A 106 4.26 -0.03 -14.31
CA PHE A 106 5.55 0.62 -14.04
C PHE A 106 6.71 -0.33 -14.30
N LYS A 107 7.88 0.24 -14.67
CA LYS A 107 9.11 -0.51 -14.97
C LYS A 107 10.34 0.18 -14.37
N GLY A 108 11.47 -0.54 -14.34
CA GLY A 108 12.73 -0.02 -13.83
C GLY A 108 12.63 0.28 -12.33
N VAL A 109 13.30 1.31 -11.85
CA VAL A 109 13.33 1.73 -10.44
C VAL A 109 11.93 1.99 -9.86
N SER A 110 10.96 2.28 -10.70
CA SER A 110 9.57 2.55 -10.31
C SER A 110 8.67 1.31 -10.28
N SER A 111 9.20 0.09 -10.47
CA SER A 111 8.38 -1.13 -10.53
C SER A 111 7.51 -1.32 -9.28
N TYR A 112 7.97 -0.92 -8.10
CA TYR A 112 7.16 -0.98 -6.89
C TYR A 112 5.91 -0.08 -6.93
N CYS A 113 5.91 0.97 -7.76
CA CYS A 113 4.73 1.82 -7.99
C CYS A 113 3.62 1.11 -8.81
N THR A 114 3.81 -0.15 -9.21
CA THR A 114 2.75 -0.99 -9.78
C THR A 114 1.52 -1.02 -8.87
N PHE A 115 1.71 -0.93 -7.56
CA PHE A 115 0.65 -0.83 -6.59
C PHE A 115 0.21 0.63 -6.45
N MET A 116 -0.98 0.98 -6.93
CA MET A 116 -1.65 2.28 -6.77
C MET A 116 -0.88 3.49 -7.34
N GLY A 117 0.16 3.31 -8.14
CA GLY A 117 1.02 4.42 -8.58
C GLY A 117 1.94 4.98 -7.49
N GLY A 118 2.05 4.31 -6.33
CA GLY A 118 2.86 4.70 -5.19
C GLY A 118 2.06 5.34 -4.05
N ASP A 119 2.58 6.41 -3.47
CA ASP A 119 2.04 6.99 -2.22
C ASP A 119 0.93 8.01 -2.51
N GLN A 120 -0.31 7.53 -2.57
CA GLN A 120 -1.50 8.36 -2.68
C GLN A 120 -1.97 8.81 -1.28
N LYS A 121 -2.66 9.96 -1.18
CA LYS A 121 -3.27 10.40 0.07
C LYS A 121 -4.31 9.40 0.55
N LEU A 122 -5.20 9.01 -0.35
CA LEU A 122 -6.22 8.01 -0.13
C LEU A 122 -6.46 7.24 -1.43
N THR A 123 -6.44 5.91 -1.34
CA THR A 123 -6.94 5.02 -2.38
C THR A 123 -8.11 4.22 -1.81
N LYS A 124 -9.29 4.37 -2.39
CA LYS A 124 -10.46 3.58 -2.03
C LYS A 124 -10.66 2.48 -3.07
N VAL A 125 -10.79 1.24 -2.61
CA VAL A 125 -11.07 0.08 -3.45
C VAL A 125 -12.39 -0.53 -2.99
N VAL A 126 -13.33 -0.68 -3.93
CA VAL A 126 -14.58 -1.44 -3.75
C VAL A 126 -14.42 -2.77 -4.45
N THR A 127 -14.67 -3.84 -3.74
CA THR A 127 -14.43 -5.22 -4.19
C THR A 127 -15.77 -5.96 -4.41
N PRO A 128 -15.75 -7.13 -5.04
CA PRO A 128 -16.95 -7.98 -5.15
C PRO A 128 -17.34 -8.69 -3.84
N ALA A 129 -16.50 -8.67 -2.81
CA ALA A 129 -16.86 -9.23 -1.50
C ALA A 129 -18.10 -8.51 -0.92
N LYS A 130 -19.04 -9.27 -0.34
CA LYS A 130 -20.32 -8.78 0.19
C LYS A 130 -20.50 -9.18 1.64
N ASN A 131 -19.46 -8.97 2.46
CA ASN A 131 -19.43 -9.39 3.86
C ASN A 131 -19.63 -8.22 4.86
N GLY A 132 -19.81 -6.99 4.36
CA GLY A 132 -19.97 -5.80 5.19
C GLY A 132 -18.68 -5.33 5.87
N ARG A 133 -17.54 -6.01 5.66
CA ARG A 133 -16.26 -5.67 6.29
C ARG A 133 -15.57 -4.56 5.49
N ARG A 134 -15.15 -3.52 6.18
CA ARG A 134 -14.53 -2.33 5.60
C ARG A 134 -13.24 -2.02 6.32
N LEU A 135 -12.13 -2.14 5.59
CA LEU A 135 -10.78 -2.00 6.11
C LEU A 135 -10.22 -0.60 5.85
N VAL A 136 -9.63 0.01 6.86
CA VAL A 136 -8.67 1.10 6.65
C VAL A 136 -7.25 0.60 6.88
N ILE A 137 -6.36 0.86 5.93
CA ILE A 137 -4.92 0.59 6.02
C ILE A 137 -4.21 1.93 6.19
N LEU A 138 -3.66 2.16 7.37
CA LEU A 138 -2.80 3.30 7.68
C LEU A 138 -1.35 2.89 7.42
N LYS A 139 -0.70 3.49 6.44
CA LYS A 139 0.55 2.95 5.92
C LYS A 139 1.61 4.00 5.64
N ASP A 140 2.87 3.55 5.57
CA ASP A 140 3.91 4.12 4.73
C ASP A 140 4.02 3.35 3.41
N SER A 141 5.07 3.58 2.62
CA SER A 141 5.23 2.92 1.31
C SER A 141 5.28 1.39 1.35
N PHE A 142 5.64 0.78 2.49
CA PHE A 142 5.61 -0.69 2.64
C PHE A 142 4.20 -1.24 2.50
N GLY A 143 3.19 -0.52 2.99
CA GLY A 143 1.80 -0.92 2.89
C GLY A 143 1.21 -0.89 1.47
N ASN A 144 1.90 -0.34 0.46
CA ASN A 144 1.38 -0.25 -0.90
C ASN A 144 1.07 -1.61 -1.53
N ALA A 145 1.86 -2.65 -1.22
CA ALA A 145 1.72 -3.97 -1.81
C ALA A 145 0.67 -4.87 -1.11
N ILE A 146 0.13 -4.48 0.05
CA ILE A 146 -0.79 -5.30 0.85
C ILE A 146 -2.21 -5.37 0.25
N PRO A 147 -2.84 -4.24 -0.18
CA PRO A 147 -4.27 -4.21 -0.46
C PRO A 147 -4.72 -5.20 -1.53
N GLY A 148 -3.90 -5.42 -2.56
CA GLY A 148 -4.21 -6.33 -3.66
C GLY A 148 -4.44 -7.79 -3.22
N TYR A 149 -3.88 -8.19 -2.09
CA TYR A 149 -4.07 -9.51 -1.50
C TYR A 149 -5.31 -9.62 -0.61
N LEU A 150 -5.98 -8.50 -0.32
CA LEU A 150 -7.15 -8.44 0.55
C LEU A 150 -8.45 -8.18 -0.21
N PHE A 151 -8.45 -8.18 -1.55
CA PHE A 151 -9.65 -7.91 -2.36
C PHE A 151 -10.74 -8.95 -2.18
N ASN A 152 -10.39 -10.19 -1.82
CA ASN A 152 -11.36 -11.24 -1.51
C ASN A 152 -11.78 -11.25 -0.02
N SER A 153 -11.16 -10.40 0.80
CA SER A 153 -11.32 -10.39 2.26
C SER A 153 -12.27 -9.30 2.75
N PHE A 154 -12.32 -8.15 2.07
CA PHE A 154 -13.07 -6.97 2.52
C PHE A 154 -13.90 -6.38 1.39
N GLU A 155 -15.10 -5.88 1.72
CA GLU A 155 -16.00 -5.22 0.77
C GLU A 155 -15.46 -3.86 0.30
N GLU A 156 -14.87 -3.10 1.21
CA GLU A 156 -14.17 -1.86 0.90
C GLU A 156 -12.80 -1.84 1.59
N ILE A 157 -11.81 -1.29 0.90
CA ILE A 157 -10.46 -1.09 1.44
C ILE A 157 -10.07 0.37 1.21
N HIS A 158 -9.77 1.09 2.29
CA HIS A 158 -9.32 2.48 2.28
C HIS A 158 -7.84 2.50 2.64
N VAL A 159 -6.98 2.79 1.67
CA VAL A 159 -5.53 2.85 1.86
C VAL A 159 -5.13 4.31 2.04
N ILE A 160 -4.64 4.64 3.22
CA ILE A 160 -4.31 6.01 3.62
C ILE A 160 -2.81 6.11 3.88
N ASP A 161 -2.16 6.99 3.14
CA ASP A 161 -0.79 7.36 3.47
C ASP A 161 -0.80 8.33 4.65
N CYS A 162 -0.30 7.85 5.76
CA CYS A 162 -0.34 8.58 7.02
C CYS A 162 0.42 9.91 6.99
N ARG A 163 1.32 10.13 6.04
CA ARG A 163 2.06 11.39 5.91
C ARG A 163 1.24 12.53 5.29
N TYR A 164 0.14 12.20 4.62
CA TYR A 164 -0.62 13.14 3.79
C TYR A 164 -2.10 13.27 4.17
N PHE A 165 -2.56 12.48 5.13
CA PHE A 165 -3.93 12.53 5.60
C PHE A 165 -4.17 13.79 6.46
N THR A 166 -5.30 14.47 6.26
CA THR A 166 -5.59 15.77 6.85
C THR A 166 -7.01 15.88 7.42
N LYS A 167 -7.63 14.73 7.73
CA LYS A 167 -8.99 14.67 8.30
C LYS A 167 -8.96 14.01 9.67
N ASN A 168 -9.95 14.32 10.51
CA ASN A 168 -10.11 13.60 11.78
C ASN A 168 -10.38 12.12 11.50
N MET A 169 -9.59 11.24 12.08
CA MET A 169 -9.68 9.80 11.83
C MET A 169 -10.91 9.17 12.49
N LYS A 170 -11.34 9.66 13.64
CA LYS A 170 -12.56 9.16 14.33
C LYS A 170 -13.80 9.42 13.45
N ASP A 171 -13.90 10.63 12.90
CA ASP A 171 -14.97 10.98 11.99
C ASP A 171 -14.90 10.17 10.70
N TYR A 172 -13.69 10.02 10.13
CA TYR A 172 -13.49 9.21 8.94
C TYR A 172 -13.94 7.75 9.13
N ILE A 173 -13.57 7.12 10.24
CA ILE A 173 -13.97 5.76 10.61
C ILE A 173 -15.49 5.65 10.71
N ARG A 174 -16.13 6.57 11.44
CA ARG A 174 -17.57 6.59 11.61
C ARG A 174 -18.31 6.77 10.28
N ASP A 175 -17.93 7.78 9.51
CA ASP A 175 -18.63 8.19 8.30
C ASP A 175 -18.49 7.17 7.16
N ASN A 176 -17.37 6.45 7.13
CA ASN A 176 -17.12 5.36 6.17
C ASN A 176 -17.47 3.96 6.72
N ARG A 177 -18.00 3.88 7.95
CA ARG A 177 -18.39 2.60 8.61
C ARG A 177 -17.24 1.58 8.60
N ILE A 178 -16.03 2.03 8.92
CA ILE A 178 -14.86 1.17 8.98
C ILE A 178 -15.03 0.16 10.11
N THR A 179 -14.76 -1.10 9.83
CA THR A 179 -14.87 -2.22 10.78
C THR A 179 -13.51 -2.71 11.26
N ASP A 180 -12.48 -2.49 10.45
CA ASP A 180 -11.13 -3.02 10.67
C ASP A 180 -10.06 -1.98 10.39
N ILE A 181 -8.98 -2.02 11.18
CA ILE A 181 -7.84 -1.10 11.02
C ILE A 181 -6.55 -1.92 10.96
N LEU A 182 -5.74 -1.67 9.94
CA LEU A 182 -4.39 -2.22 9.80
C LEU A 182 -3.37 -1.08 9.79
N PHE A 183 -2.43 -1.09 10.73
CA PHE A 183 -1.24 -0.25 10.68
C PHE A 183 -0.14 -0.98 9.92
N ALA A 184 0.15 -0.55 8.69
CA ALA A 184 1.08 -1.19 7.76
C ALA A 184 2.33 -0.34 7.54
N ASN A 185 3.13 -0.20 8.57
CA ASN A 185 4.37 0.57 8.56
C ASN A 185 5.59 -0.34 8.51
N ASN A 186 6.69 0.14 7.95
CA ASN A 186 7.98 -0.52 8.14
C ASN A 186 8.38 -0.49 9.62
N VAL A 187 9.28 -1.38 10.02
CA VAL A 187 9.68 -1.54 11.42
C VAL A 187 10.27 -0.25 12.03
N GLY A 188 11.00 0.55 11.24
CA GLY A 188 11.56 1.80 11.71
C GLY A 188 10.50 2.85 12.02
N HIS A 189 9.47 2.95 11.19
CA HIS A 189 8.32 3.81 11.45
C HIS A 189 7.48 3.27 12.62
N ALA A 190 7.19 1.98 12.65
CA ALA A 190 6.40 1.37 13.73
C ALA A 190 7.01 1.58 15.13
N ALA A 191 8.34 1.68 15.21
CA ALA A 191 9.07 1.93 16.46
C ALA A 191 9.38 3.41 16.73
N SER A 192 8.90 4.34 15.88
CA SER A 192 9.24 5.77 15.96
C SER A 192 8.23 6.57 16.76
N ALA A 193 8.70 7.35 17.73
CA ALA A 193 7.88 8.32 18.45
C ALA A 193 7.19 9.32 17.51
N ARG A 194 7.89 9.75 16.45
CA ARG A 194 7.32 10.66 15.44
C ARG A 194 6.11 10.04 14.72
N THR A 195 6.13 8.75 14.45
CA THR A 195 4.98 8.07 13.83
C THR A 195 3.80 7.98 14.81
N TYR A 196 4.08 7.74 16.08
CA TYR A 196 3.07 7.78 17.14
C TYR A 196 2.41 9.17 17.22
N GLU A 197 3.20 10.23 17.33
CA GLU A 197 2.71 11.62 17.39
C GLU A 197 1.86 11.97 16.17
N MET A 198 2.24 11.50 14.98
CA MET A 198 1.47 11.69 13.74
C MET A 198 0.10 11.00 13.80
N TYR A 199 0.03 9.77 14.31
CA TYR A 199 -1.25 9.07 14.46
C TYR A 199 -2.11 9.69 15.57
N GLU A 200 -1.51 10.13 16.66
CA GLU A 200 -2.21 10.86 17.73
C GLU A 200 -2.86 12.15 17.20
N HIS A 201 -2.13 12.89 16.38
CA HIS A 201 -2.63 14.11 15.74
C HIS A 201 -3.90 13.88 14.90
N TYR A 202 -4.09 12.70 14.29
CA TYR A 202 -5.33 12.39 13.55
C TYR A 202 -6.58 12.28 14.43
N LEU A 203 -6.43 12.15 15.72
CA LEU A 203 -7.54 12.09 16.64
C LEU A 203 -8.06 13.48 17.03
N ASP A 204 -7.25 14.51 16.78
CA ASP A 204 -7.46 15.90 17.22
C ASP A 204 -7.64 16.91 16.05
N GLN A 205 -7.55 16.46 14.81
CA GLN A 205 -7.76 17.28 13.60
C GLN A 205 -9.20 17.75 13.43
#